data_bfddf426461cf8d733a400f5e65f09a1
#
_entry.id   bfddf426461cf8d733a400f5e65f09a1
#
_cell.length_a   1.000
_cell.length_b   1.000
_cell.length_c   1.000
_cell.angle_alpha   90.00
_cell.angle_beta   90.00
_cell.angle_gamma   90.00
#
_symmetry.space_group_name_H-M   'P 1'
#
loop_
_entity.id
_entity.type
_entity.pdbx_description
1 polymer ?
#
loop_
_entity_poly.entity_id
_entity_poly.type
_entity_poly.pdbx_seq_one_letter_code
_entity_poly.pdbx_strand_id
1 'polypeptide(L)'
;MGLPQPVSLTLEGRDVSLVPLAIDHADDLLAAANEDRGSYGFTFVPHDLSTTLSYLEGLLRDQQSGETVPFAQIDNASGHAVGVTRYLTIRCEDHHPIPYAVEIGGTWLGASAQRTAINTQAKLLLLDFAFGEWGVVRVDLKSDVRNKKSRAGIERIGAQFEGVLRNWQRSQVAGEEEGYRETAMYSIIAAEWPEVRTLLKNRL
;
A
#
# COMPACT_ATOMS: atom_id res chain seq x y z
N MET A 1 5.68 15.85 -8.76
CA MET A 1 7.08 15.40 -8.96
C MET A 1 7.36 14.36 -7.88
N GLY A 2 7.93 13.22 -8.24
CA GLY A 2 8.28 12.16 -7.27
C GLY A 2 9.53 12.50 -6.46
N LEU A 3 10.05 11.52 -5.71
CA LEU A 3 11.29 11.67 -4.98
C LEU A 3 12.47 11.92 -5.93
N PRO A 4 13.41 12.78 -5.57
CA PRO A 4 14.56 13.09 -6.44
C PRO A 4 15.53 11.92 -6.56
N GLN A 5 15.48 10.95 -5.65
CA GLN A 5 16.28 9.73 -5.68
C GLN A 5 15.43 8.54 -5.15
N PRO A 6 15.72 7.32 -5.62
CA PRO A 6 15.10 6.11 -5.10
C PRO A 6 15.32 5.98 -3.60
N VAL A 7 14.26 5.63 -2.86
CA VAL A 7 14.33 5.37 -1.42
C VAL A 7 14.24 3.87 -1.19
N SER A 8 15.17 3.37 -0.37
CA SER A 8 15.19 1.99 0.10
C SER A 8 15.28 2.02 1.62
N LEU A 9 14.25 1.52 2.29
CA LEU A 9 14.20 1.50 3.75
C LEU A 9 13.49 0.24 4.25
N THR A 10 13.84 -0.19 5.45
CA THR A 10 13.16 -1.28 6.17
C THR A 10 12.43 -0.69 7.37
N LEU A 11 11.17 -1.10 7.55
CA LEU A 11 10.37 -0.75 8.72
C LEU A 11 10.02 -2.03 9.48
N GLU A 12 10.52 -2.15 10.69
CA GLU A 12 10.39 -3.36 11.49
C GLU A 12 9.24 -3.25 12.50
N GLY A 13 8.38 -4.26 12.51
CA GLY A 13 7.30 -4.40 13.48
C GLY A 13 7.37 -5.74 14.21
N ARG A 14 6.42 -5.97 15.13
CA ARG A 14 6.32 -7.24 15.86
C ARG A 14 5.85 -8.39 14.97
N ASP A 15 4.78 -8.16 14.22
CA ASP A 15 4.09 -9.20 13.44
C ASP A 15 4.49 -9.15 11.96
N VAL A 16 4.91 -7.99 11.47
CA VAL A 16 5.30 -7.77 10.06
C VAL A 16 6.49 -6.82 9.96
N SER A 17 7.40 -7.12 9.05
CA SER A 17 8.45 -6.22 8.60
C SER A 17 8.17 -5.80 7.15
N LEU A 18 8.33 -4.51 6.86
CA LEU A 18 8.25 -3.97 5.52
C LEU A 18 9.69 -3.81 5.00
N VAL A 19 10.07 -4.65 4.07
CA VAL A 19 11.42 -4.62 3.48
C VAL A 19 11.36 -4.10 2.04
N PRO A 20 12.45 -3.51 1.52
CA PRO A 20 12.50 -3.10 0.12
C PRO A 20 12.08 -4.25 -0.79
N LEU A 21 11.16 -3.98 -1.72
CA LEU A 21 10.73 -4.98 -2.67
C LEU A 21 11.91 -5.41 -3.54
N ALA A 22 12.04 -6.72 -3.78
CA ALA A 22 13.08 -7.30 -4.62
C ALA A 22 12.49 -8.45 -5.48
N ILE A 23 13.20 -8.82 -6.54
CA ILE A 23 12.82 -9.95 -7.41
C ILE A 23 12.82 -11.26 -6.63
N ASP A 24 13.71 -11.41 -5.67
CA ASP A 24 13.85 -12.62 -4.84
C ASP A 24 12.58 -12.94 -4.02
N HIS A 25 11.66 -11.98 -3.87
CA HIS A 25 10.36 -12.22 -3.23
C HIS A 25 9.34 -12.90 -4.16
N ALA A 26 9.67 -13.17 -5.43
CA ALA A 26 8.71 -13.61 -6.44
C ALA A 26 8.00 -14.92 -6.07
N ASP A 27 8.73 -15.93 -5.59
CA ASP A 27 8.16 -17.24 -5.26
C ASP A 27 7.20 -17.15 -4.07
N ASP A 28 7.58 -16.45 -3.01
CA ASP A 28 6.74 -16.23 -1.84
C ASP A 28 5.46 -15.46 -2.21
N LEU A 29 5.61 -14.38 -2.97
CA LEU A 29 4.49 -13.54 -3.41
C LEU A 29 3.55 -14.30 -4.34
N LEU A 30 4.08 -15.15 -5.22
CA LEU A 30 3.27 -16.03 -6.08
C LEU A 30 2.48 -17.05 -5.24
N ALA A 31 3.12 -17.65 -4.25
CA ALA A 31 2.45 -18.57 -3.34
C ALA A 31 1.31 -17.88 -2.57
N ALA A 32 1.59 -16.73 -1.94
CA ALA A 32 0.61 -15.93 -1.22
C ALA A 32 -0.56 -15.46 -2.12
N ALA A 33 -0.26 -15.04 -3.37
CA ALA A 33 -1.26 -14.61 -4.34
C ALA A 33 -2.23 -15.72 -4.74
N ASN A 34 -1.82 -16.97 -4.70
CA ASN A 34 -2.60 -18.14 -5.13
C ASN A 34 -3.32 -18.88 -4.01
N GLU A 35 -3.21 -18.43 -2.75
CA GLU A 35 -3.94 -19.03 -1.62
C GLU A 35 -5.47 -18.93 -1.79
N ASP A 36 -5.97 -17.78 -2.22
CA ASP A 36 -7.39 -17.53 -2.52
C ASP A 36 -7.55 -16.39 -3.51
N ARG A 37 -7.71 -16.73 -4.80
CA ARG A 37 -7.89 -15.75 -5.88
C ARG A 37 -9.18 -14.95 -5.77
N GLY A 38 -10.22 -15.51 -5.17
CA GLY A 38 -11.51 -14.85 -4.98
C GLY A 38 -11.46 -13.62 -4.08
N SER A 39 -10.38 -13.45 -3.31
CA SER A 39 -10.21 -12.31 -2.42
C SER A 39 -9.81 -11.00 -3.11
N TYR A 40 -9.43 -11.02 -4.41
CA TYR A 40 -8.84 -9.89 -5.14
C TYR A 40 -9.74 -9.24 -6.21
N GLY A 41 -11.03 -9.19 -5.99
CA GLY A 41 -12.01 -8.75 -7.01
C GLY A 41 -11.85 -7.32 -7.53
N PHE A 42 -11.04 -6.44 -6.90
CA PHE A 42 -10.89 -5.02 -7.26
C PHE A 42 -9.44 -4.56 -7.37
N THR A 43 -8.48 -5.48 -7.28
CA THR A 43 -7.06 -5.18 -7.27
C THR A 43 -6.34 -6.17 -8.16
N PHE A 44 -5.46 -5.69 -9.02
CA PHE A 44 -4.56 -6.58 -9.74
C PHE A 44 -3.61 -7.26 -8.76
N VAL A 45 -3.58 -8.59 -8.80
CA VAL A 45 -2.62 -9.44 -8.09
C VAL A 45 -2.12 -10.48 -9.07
N PRO A 46 -0.80 -10.65 -9.25
CA PRO A 46 -0.24 -11.59 -10.20
C PRO A 46 -0.69 -13.02 -9.87
N HIS A 47 -0.76 -13.91 -10.88
CA HIS A 47 -1.32 -15.26 -10.73
C HIS A 47 -0.39 -16.38 -11.21
N ASP A 48 0.67 -16.05 -11.93
CA ASP A 48 1.72 -16.95 -12.36
C ASP A 48 3.09 -16.29 -12.25
N LEU A 49 4.16 -17.05 -12.47
CA LEU A 49 5.53 -16.55 -12.31
C LEU A 49 5.84 -15.40 -13.29
N SER A 50 5.39 -15.50 -14.54
CA SER A 50 5.65 -14.47 -15.55
C SER A 50 5.00 -13.15 -15.19
N THR A 51 3.73 -13.18 -14.79
CA THR A 51 3.01 -11.97 -14.35
C THR A 51 3.56 -11.44 -13.04
N THR A 52 4.05 -12.32 -12.13
CA THR A 52 4.69 -11.90 -10.88
C THR A 52 5.99 -11.16 -11.15
N LEU A 53 6.88 -11.71 -11.98
CA LEU A 53 8.13 -11.06 -12.33
C LEU A 53 7.89 -9.72 -13.04
N SER A 54 6.98 -9.68 -14.01
CA SER A 54 6.61 -8.43 -14.71
C SER A 54 6.05 -7.36 -13.76
N TYR A 55 5.24 -7.76 -12.78
CA TYR A 55 4.70 -6.89 -11.75
C TYR A 55 5.81 -6.30 -10.85
N LEU A 56 6.73 -7.14 -10.38
CA LEU A 56 7.86 -6.72 -9.55
C LEU A 56 8.79 -5.77 -10.33
N GLU A 57 9.17 -6.14 -11.55
CA GLU A 57 9.99 -5.29 -12.42
C GLU A 57 9.33 -3.93 -12.68
N GLY A 58 8.00 -3.89 -12.87
CA GLY A 58 7.25 -2.65 -12.99
C GLY A 58 7.41 -1.75 -11.77
N LEU A 59 7.18 -2.30 -10.57
CA LEU A 59 7.33 -1.57 -9.32
C LEU A 59 8.76 -1.09 -9.06
N LEU A 60 9.76 -1.88 -9.42
CA LEU A 60 11.16 -1.51 -9.27
C LEU A 60 11.58 -0.41 -10.25
N ARG A 61 11.03 -0.40 -11.48
CA ARG A 61 11.22 0.74 -12.42
C ARG A 61 10.59 2.03 -11.88
N ASP A 62 9.36 1.96 -11.36
CA ASP A 62 8.68 3.11 -10.75
C ASP A 62 9.44 3.61 -9.50
N GLN A 63 10.09 2.71 -8.75
CA GLN A 63 10.97 3.08 -7.64
C GLN A 63 12.21 3.83 -8.14
N GLN A 64 12.85 3.35 -9.20
CA GLN A 64 14.03 4.00 -9.77
C GLN A 64 13.74 5.41 -10.30
N SER A 65 12.52 5.66 -10.79
CA SER A 65 12.06 6.99 -11.21
C SER A 65 11.61 7.89 -10.04
N GLY A 66 11.59 7.37 -8.81
CA GLY A 66 11.13 8.10 -7.62
C GLY A 66 9.59 8.22 -7.51
N GLU A 67 8.84 7.49 -8.33
CA GLU A 67 7.38 7.55 -8.34
C GLU A 67 6.73 6.75 -7.20
N THR A 68 7.44 5.73 -6.69
CA THR A 68 6.93 4.85 -5.65
C THR A 68 8.04 4.35 -4.72
N VAL A 69 7.67 3.93 -3.52
CA VAL A 69 8.52 3.17 -2.59
C VAL A 69 7.81 1.87 -2.25
N PRO A 70 8.09 0.77 -2.97
CA PRO A 70 7.43 -0.50 -2.79
C PRO A 70 8.09 -1.34 -1.70
N PHE A 71 7.25 -2.07 -0.94
CA PHE A 71 7.67 -2.98 0.13
C PHE A 71 7.07 -4.37 -0.08
N ALA A 72 7.89 -5.39 0.15
CA ALA A 72 7.37 -6.71 0.52
C ALA A 72 6.96 -6.69 2.00
N GLN A 73 5.81 -7.28 2.30
CA GLN A 73 5.32 -7.46 3.67
C GLN A 73 5.75 -8.85 4.12
N ILE A 74 6.77 -8.91 4.99
CA ILE A 74 7.28 -10.16 5.54
C ILE A 74 6.51 -10.48 6.81
N ASP A 75 5.82 -11.60 6.83
CA ASP A 75 5.26 -12.15 8.06
C ASP A 75 6.41 -12.63 8.97
N ASN A 76 6.59 -12.00 10.11
CA ASN A 76 7.71 -12.29 11.01
C ASN A 76 7.63 -13.68 11.65
N ALA A 77 6.45 -14.31 11.66
CA ALA A 77 6.28 -15.66 12.18
C ALA A 77 6.79 -16.72 11.20
N SER A 78 6.58 -16.54 9.91
CA SER A 78 7.00 -17.50 8.87
C SER A 78 8.30 -17.11 8.16
N GLY A 79 8.65 -15.82 8.16
CA GLY A 79 9.76 -15.27 7.40
C GLY A 79 9.48 -15.10 5.90
N HIS A 80 8.25 -15.37 5.44
CA HIS A 80 7.87 -15.28 4.03
C HIS A 80 7.22 -13.95 3.67
N ALA A 81 7.37 -13.55 2.40
CA ALA A 81 6.67 -12.40 1.85
C ALA A 81 5.20 -12.76 1.57
N VAL A 82 4.27 -12.19 2.33
CA VAL A 82 2.83 -12.49 2.27
C VAL A 82 2.01 -11.45 1.52
N GLY A 83 2.65 -10.43 0.93
CA GLY A 83 1.97 -9.39 0.18
C GLY A 83 2.86 -8.19 -0.12
N VAL A 84 2.26 -7.18 -0.75
CA VAL A 84 2.93 -5.94 -1.16
C VAL A 84 2.15 -4.74 -0.66
N THR A 85 2.86 -3.68 -0.32
CA THR A 85 2.31 -2.34 -0.08
C THR A 85 3.34 -1.30 -0.51
N ARG A 86 2.93 -0.02 -0.68
CA ARG A 86 3.85 1.01 -1.14
C ARG A 86 3.39 2.42 -0.80
N TYR A 87 4.33 3.36 -0.77
CA TYR A 87 4.04 4.76 -1.02
C TYR A 87 3.98 5.00 -2.52
N LEU A 88 3.05 5.81 -2.95
CA LEU A 88 2.86 6.24 -4.34
C LEU A 88 2.24 7.64 -4.35
N THR A 89 2.05 8.23 -5.54
CA THR A 89 1.53 9.60 -5.65
C THR A 89 2.31 10.57 -4.75
N ILE A 90 3.63 10.43 -4.75
CA ILE A 90 4.55 11.19 -3.89
C ILE A 90 4.60 12.63 -4.38
N ARG A 91 4.25 13.57 -3.49
CA ARG A 91 4.18 15.00 -3.81
C ARG A 91 5.26 15.76 -3.06
N CYS A 92 6.23 16.26 -3.80
CA CYS A 92 7.32 17.11 -3.30
C CYS A 92 7.11 18.54 -3.81
N GLU A 93 7.55 19.53 -3.04
CA GLU A 93 7.71 20.89 -3.54
C GLU A 93 8.95 20.97 -4.44
N ASP A 94 9.00 21.97 -5.34
CA ASP A 94 10.14 22.18 -6.19
C ASP A 94 11.41 22.37 -5.34
N HIS A 95 12.45 21.60 -5.69
CA HIS A 95 13.73 21.60 -5.00
C HIS A 95 13.75 21.07 -3.55
N HIS A 96 12.63 20.51 -3.04
CA HIS A 96 12.60 19.91 -1.72
C HIS A 96 12.61 18.38 -1.83
N PRO A 97 13.62 17.69 -1.24
CA PRO A 97 13.77 16.24 -1.39
C PRO A 97 12.77 15.43 -0.55
N ILE A 98 12.09 16.05 0.40
CA ILE A 98 11.15 15.43 1.32
C ILE A 98 9.72 15.69 0.83
N PRO A 99 8.86 14.67 0.72
CA PRO A 99 7.49 14.87 0.29
C PRO A 99 6.67 15.62 1.34
N TYR A 100 5.76 16.49 0.90
CA TYR A 100 4.76 17.08 1.78
C TYR A 100 3.49 16.22 1.90
N ALA A 101 3.23 15.32 0.94
CA ALA A 101 2.12 14.39 0.98
C ALA A 101 2.43 13.13 0.17
N VAL A 102 1.85 12.01 0.58
CA VAL A 102 2.00 10.70 -0.08
C VAL A 102 0.68 9.94 -0.07
N GLU A 103 0.56 8.94 -0.91
CA GLU A 103 -0.50 7.94 -0.84
C GLU A 103 0.08 6.61 -0.33
N ILE A 104 -0.62 5.92 0.56
CA ILE A 104 -0.37 4.53 0.89
C ILE A 104 -1.36 3.66 0.13
N GLY A 105 -0.87 2.83 -0.79
CA GLY A 105 -1.74 2.04 -1.65
C GLY A 105 -1.05 0.84 -2.30
N GLY A 106 -1.69 0.29 -3.35
CA GLY A 106 -1.23 -0.93 -4.01
C GLY A 106 -1.10 -2.12 -3.06
N THR A 107 -1.87 -2.10 -1.95
CA THR A 107 -1.77 -3.12 -0.89
C THR A 107 -2.60 -4.34 -1.24
N TRP A 108 -1.95 -5.50 -1.19
CA TRP A 108 -2.62 -6.78 -1.17
C TRP A 108 -1.88 -7.75 -0.23
N LEU A 109 -2.58 -8.75 0.27
CA LEU A 109 -2.08 -9.79 1.16
C LEU A 109 -2.63 -11.15 0.75
N GLY A 110 -1.86 -12.21 0.88
CA GLY A 110 -2.32 -13.59 0.82
C GLY A 110 -3.47 -13.83 1.80
N ALA A 111 -4.31 -14.81 1.51
CA ALA A 111 -5.52 -15.05 2.28
C ALA A 111 -5.23 -15.36 3.76
N SER A 112 -4.17 -16.11 4.04
CA SER A 112 -3.71 -16.45 5.40
C SER A 112 -3.31 -15.22 6.22
N ALA A 113 -2.74 -14.20 5.59
CA ALA A 113 -2.33 -12.95 6.23
C ALA A 113 -3.47 -11.93 6.38
N GLN A 114 -4.60 -12.13 5.68
CA GLN A 114 -5.76 -11.24 5.79
C GLN A 114 -6.49 -11.43 7.11
N ARG A 115 -7.03 -10.34 7.67
CA ARG A 115 -7.75 -10.31 8.98
C ARG A 115 -6.87 -10.70 10.18
N THR A 116 -5.56 -10.57 10.02
CA THR A 116 -4.56 -10.66 11.10
C THR A 116 -4.09 -9.27 11.51
N ALA A 117 -3.13 -9.19 12.43
CA ALA A 117 -2.46 -7.95 12.81
C ALA A 117 -1.60 -7.33 11.69
N ILE A 118 -1.18 -8.12 10.71
CA ILE A 118 -0.21 -7.75 9.66
C ILE A 118 -0.58 -6.43 8.98
N ASN A 119 -1.81 -6.32 8.42
CA ASN A 119 -2.19 -5.08 7.73
C ASN A 119 -2.25 -3.86 8.66
N THR A 120 -2.75 -4.04 9.89
CA THR A 120 -2.85 -2.94 10.86
C THR A 120 -1.46 -2.44 11.26
N GLN A 121 -0.54 -3.36 11.53
CA GLN A 121 0.84 -3.01 11.88
C GLN A 121 1.60 -2.41 10.68
N ALA A 122 1.45 -2.97 9.48
CA ALA A 122 2.03 -2.39 8.27
C ALA A 122 1.57 -0.94 8.05
N LYS A 123 0.27 -0.65 8.25
CA LYS A 123 -0.24 0.72 8.17
C LYS A 123 0.31 1.62 9.27
N LEU A 124 0.44 1.13 10.51
CA LEU A 124 1.07 1.88 11.59
C LEU A 124 2.52 2.25 11.24
N LEU A 125 3.31 1.29 10.75
CA LEU A 125 4.71 1.52 10.36
C LEU A 125 4.84 2.57 9.25
N LEU A 126 4.04 2.44 8.20
CA LEU A 126 4.04 3.41 7.09
C LEU A 126 3.61 4.81 7.55
N LEU A 127 2.56 4.91 8.36
CA LEU A 127 2.08 6.19 8.86
C LEU A 127 3.06 6.82 9.86
N ASP A 128 3.66 6.03 10.76
CA ASP A 128 4.71 6.50 11.68
C ASP A 128 5.89 7.09 10.91
N PHE A 129 6.33 6.42 9.83
CA PHE A 129 7.43 6.93 9.01
C PHE A 129 7.04 8.19 8.23
N ALA A 130 5.87 8.17 7.58
CA ALA A 130 5.43 9.32 6.78
C ALA A 130 5.27 10.60 7.62
N PHE A 131 4.57 10.51 8.76
CA PHE A 131 4.36 11.68 9.63
C PHE A 131 5.57 12.02 10.51
N GLY A 132 6.34 11.01 10.95
CA GLY A 132 7.47 11.19 11.85
C GLY A 132 8.76 11.61 11.14
N GLU A 133 9.17 10.84 10.13
CA GLU A 133 10.46 11.05 9.45
C GLU A 133 10.35 12.01 8.27
N TRP A 134 9.32 11.87 7.43
CA TRP A 134 9.10 12.79 6.32
C TRP A 134 8.36 14.06 6.73
N GLY A 135 7.62 14.05 7.84
CA GLY A 135 6.86 15.20 8.29
C GLY A 135 5.75 15.58 7.32
N VAL A 136 5.17 14.61 6.61
CA VAL A 136 4.11 14.90 5.64
C VAL A 136 2.90 15.54 6.34
N VAL A 137 2.22 16.45 5.65
CA VAL A 137 1.00 17.07 6.17
C VAL A 137 -0.23 16.20 5.91
N ARG A 138 -0.11 15.19 5.00
CA ARG A 138 -1.23 14.38 4.56
C ARG A 138 -0.78 13.03 4.02
N VAL A 139 -1.51 11.98 4.36
CA VAL A 139 -1.44 10.66 3.73
C VAL A 139 -2.79 10.33 3.12
N ASP A 140 -2.79 10.05 1.81
CA ASP A 140 -3.97 9.61 1.07
C ASP A 140 -4.11 8.09 1.11
N LEU A 141 -5.36 7.61 1.09
CA LEU A 141 -5.73 6.23 0.82
C LEU A 141 -6.91 6.22 -0.13
N LYS A 142 -6.98 5.23 -1.00
CA LYS A 142 -8.09 5.14 -1.95
C LYS A 142 -8.49 3.71 -2.26
N SER A 143 -9.72 3.55 -2.71
CA SER A 143 -10.27 2.24 -3.13
C SER A 143 -11.29 2.42 -4.24
N ASP A 144 -11.52 1.37 -5.02
CA ASP A 144 -12.73 1.30 -5.86
C ASP A 144 -13.96 1.50 -4.96
N VAL A 145 -14.90 2.34 -5.38
CA VAL A 145 -16.11 2.67 -4.59
C VAL A 145 -16.92 1.41 -4.22
N ARG A 146 -16.87 0.39 -5.07
CA ARG A 146 -17.56 -0.90 -4.89
C ARG A 146 -16.83 -1.84 -3.91
N ASN A 147 -15.55 -1.62 -3.64
CA ASN A 147 -14.74 -2.46 -2.76
C ASN A 147 -15.02 -2.17 -1.28
N LYS A 148 -16.19 -2.62 -0.79
CA LYS A 148 -16.62 -2.42 0.59
C LYS A 148 -15.60 -2.92 1.62
N LYS A 149 -14.92 -4.05 1.33
CA LYS A 149 -13.89 -4.63 2.22
C LYS A 149 -12.69 -3.68 2.41
N SER A 150 -12.17 -3.16 1.31
CA SER A 150 -11.05 -2.20 1.35
C SER A 150 -11.46 -0.91 2.03
N ARG A 151 -12.61 -0.34 1.68
CA ARG A 151 -13.14 0.88 2.29
C ARG A 151 -13.29 0.74 3.80
N ALA A 152 -13.93 -0.33 4.28
CA ALA A 152 -14.05 -0.61 5.71
C ALA A 152 -12.67 -0.77 6.39
N GLY A 153 -11.69 -1.36 5.69
CA GLY A 153 -10.31 -1.45 6.18
C GLY A 153 -9.63 -0.08 6.32
N ILE A 154 -9.86 0.82 5.36
CA ILE A 154 -9.35 2.19 5.37
C ILE A 154 -10.01 3.02 6.49
N GLU A 155 -11.32 2.93 6.63
CA GLU A 155 -12.05 3.62 7.71
C GLU A 155 -11.62 3.09 9.10
N ARG A 156 -11.41 1.78 9.20
CA ARG A 156 -10.97 1.15 10.45
C ARG A 156 -9.61 1.66 10.95
N ILE A 157 -8.71 2.06 10.08
CA ILE A 157 -7.41 2.63 10.49
C ILE A 157 -7.50 4.12 10.86
N GLY A 158 -8.69 4.72 10.81
CA GLY A 158 -8.92 6.11 11.21
C GLY A 158 -8.90 7.11 10.05
N ALA A 159 -8.78 6.67 8.81
CA ALA A 159 -8.81 7.57 7.65
C ALA A 159 -10.23 8.13 7.43
N GLN A 160 -10.31 9.41 7.14
CA GLN A 160 -11.57 10.10 6.88
C GLN A 160 -11.94 10.05 5.40
N PHE A 161 -13.22 9.76 5.11
CA PHE A 161 -13.76 9.79 3.76
C PHE A 161 -13.93 11.22 3.27
N GLU A 162 -13.41 11.54 2.09
CA GLU A 162 -13.48 12.88 1.50
C GLU A 162 -14.41 12.99 0.29
N GLY A 163 -14.71 11.85 -0.36
CA GLY A 163 -15.60 11.87 -1.51
C GLY A 163 -15.31 10.78 -2.54
N VAL A 164 -16.06 10.82 -3.63
CA VAL A 164 -15.90 9.91 -4.76
C VAL A 164 -15.42 10.70 -5.98
N LEU A 165 -14.30 10.28 -6.53
CA LEU A 165 -13.76 10.80 -7.78
C LEU A 165 -14.26 9.93 -8.94
N ARG A 166 -15.01 10.54 -9.86
CA ARG A 166 -15.59 9.85 -11.02
C ARG A 166 -14.54 9.64 -12.10
N ASN A 167 -14.53 8.45 -12.72
CA ASN A 167 -13.61 8.09 -13.81
C ASN A 167 -12.13 8.39 -13.47
N TRP A 168 -11.72 8.10 -12.25
CA TRP A 168 -10.42 8.52 -11.71
C TRP A 168 -9.24 7.80 -12.33
N GLN A 169 -9.35 6.49 -12.49
CA GLN A 169 -8.29 5.66 -13.05
C GLN A 169 -8.87 4.42 -13.73
N ARG A 170 -8.08 3.75 -14.56
CA ARG A 170 -8.47 2.50 -15.20
C ARG A 170 -8.92 1.47 -14.15
N SER A 171 -9.97 0.71 -14.50
CA SER A 171 -10.40 -0.42 -13.67
C SER A 171 -9.31 -1.47 -13.59
N GLN A 172 -9.19 -2.11 -12.43
CA GLN A 172 -8.31 -3.27 -12.22
C GLN A 172 -9.14 -4.56 -12.08
N VAL A 173 -10.43 -4.48 -12.33
CA VAL A 173 -11.34 -5.62 -12.31
C VAL A 173 -11.22 -6.37 -13.63
N ALA A 174 -11.04 -7.68 -13.56
CA ALA A 174 -10.95 -8.52 -14.73
C ALA A 174 -12.21 -8.40 -15.61
N GLY A 175 -12.02 -8.14 -16.91
CA GLY A 175 -13.09 -7.88 -17.87
C GLY A 175 -13.59 -6.43 -17.91
N GLU A 176 -13.02 -5.51 -17.13
CA GLU A 176 -13.35 -4.08 -17.15
C GLU A 176 -12.13 -3.20 -17.52
N GLU A 177 -11.08 -3.76 -18.11
CA GLU A 177 -9.77 -3.10 -18.33
C GLU A 177 -9.89 -1.83 -19.19
N GLU A 178 -10.86 -1.77 -20.11
CA GLU A 178 -11.13 -0.60 -20.92
C GLU A 178 -11.92 0.50 -20.20
N GLY A 179 -12.50 0.17 -19.03
CA GLY A 179 -13.31 1.07 -18.23
C GLY A 179 -12.48 1.91 -17.23
N TYR A 180 -13.13 2.95 -16.71
CA TYR A 180 -12.62 3.74 -15.59
C TYR A 180 -13.44 3.44 -14.35
N ARG A 181 -12.76 3.34 -13.22
CA ARG A 181 -13.43 3.14 -11.92
C ARG A 181 -13.74 4.46 -11.24
N GLU A 182 -14.81 4.49 -10.49
CA GLU A 182 -15.04 5.50 -9.48
C GLU A 182 -14.23 5.18 -8.23
N THR A 183 -13.59 6.18 -7.67
CA THR A 183 -12.63 6.01 -6.58
C THR A 183 -13.08 6.74 -5.33
N ALA A 184 -13.29 6.00 -4.24
CA ALA A 184 -13.49 6.57 -2.91
C ALA A 184 -12.13 7.03 -2.36
N MET A 185 -12.03 8.34 -2.07
CA MET A 185 -10.85 8.99 -1.50
C MET A 185 -10.99 9.13 0.00
N TYR A 186 -9.90 8.89 0.68
CA TYR A 186 -9.72 9.03 2.13
C TYR A 186 -8.41 9.69 2.44
N SER A 187 -8.30 10.29 3.62
CA SER A 187 -7.03 10.83 4.11
C SER A 187 -6.88 10.69 5.61
N ILE A 188 -5.63 10.81 6.04
CA ILE A 188 -5.24 11.15 7.41
C ILE A 188 -4.34 12.38 7.28
N ILE A 189 -4.62 13.44 8.06
CA ILE A 189 -3.79 14.64 8.09
C ILE A 189 -2.92 14.66 9.35
N ALA A 190 -1.85 15.47 9.33
CA ALA A 190 -0.89 15.53 10.44
C ALA A 190 -1.54 15.86 11.79
N ALA A 191 -2.59 16.70 11.80
CA ALA A 191 -3.31 17.06 13.03
C ALA A 191 -4.08 15.86 13.64
N GLU A 192 -4.50 14.90 12.84
CA GLU A 192 -5.24 13.70 13.28
C GLU A 192 -4.31 12.56 13.71
N TRP A 193 -3.05 12.59 13.25
CA TRP A 193 -2.11 11.48 13.42
C TRP A 193 -1.92 11.02 14.89
N PRO A 194 -1.81 11.90 15.89
CA PRO A 194 -1.63 11.45 17.30
C PRO A 194 -2.78 10.54 17.78
N GLU A 195 -4.02 10.86 17.42
CA GLU A 195 -5.21 10.07 17.77
C GLU A 195 -5.26 8.76 16.97
N VAL A 196 -5.03 8.84 15.67
CA VAL A 196 -4.99 7.67 14.78
C VAL A 196 -3.87 6.71 15.19
N ARG A 197 -2.70 7.22 15.56
CA ARG A 197 -1.60 6.41 16.07
C ARG A 197 -1.99 5.63 17.32
N THR A 198 -2.65 6.30 18.24
CA THR A 198 -3.13 5.67 19.48
C THR A 198 -4.17 4.59 19.17
N LEU A 199 -5.12 4.88 18.27
CA LEU A 199 -6.12 3.93 17.81
C LEU A 199 -5.47 2.66 17.23
N LEU A 200 -4.46 2.82 16.35
CA LEU A 200 -3.77 1.71 15.72
C LEU A 200 -2.97 0.87 16.72
N LYS A 201 -2.27 1.50 17.65
CA LYS A 201 -1.53 0.80 18.72
C LYS A 201 -2.44 -0.02 19.63
N ASN A 202 -3.64 0.48 19.93
CA ASN A 202 -4.61 -0.25 20.76
C ASN A 202 -5.28 -1.43 20.03
N ARG A 203 -5.06 -1.58 18.73
CA ARG A 203 -5.58 -2.69 17.91
C ARG A 203 -4.56 -3.81 17.67
N LEU A 204 -3.33 -3.60 18.08
CA LEU A 204 -2.20 -4.54 18.02
C LEU A 204 -1.93 -5.19 19.38
#